data_d2c4ac58a86af1acdb10eec28fadfaa4
#
_entry.id   d2c4ac58a86af1acdb10eec28fadfaa4
#
_cell.length_a   1.000
_cell.length_b   1.000
_cell.length_c   1.000
_cell.angle_alpha   90.00
_cell.angle_beta   90.00
_cell.angle_gamma   90.00
#
_symmetry.space_group_name_H-M   'P 1'
#
loop_
_entity.id
_entity.type
_entity.pdbx_description
1 polymer ?
#
loop_
_entity_poly.entity_id
_entity_poly.type
_entity_poly.pdbx_seq_one_letter_code
_entity_poly.pdbx_strand_id
1 'polypeptide(L)'
;SAVTDMQYLFNGCTAFNGNISNWDVSSVTSMQYMFQSTSSFTRDINSWNMQRVTSLLGFLYDSYSNPKLSNWDVSQTRNMNQLFDHAYSFDQNISHWDVSSATSMSYMFRNADSFNYDLDAWDTSRVTDMYSMFNGANIFNGKIGSWDVSKVTNMGYMFRQTSAFNQPIGQWDVSKVTDMQ
;
A
#
# COMPACT_ATOMS: atom_id res chain seq x y z
N SER A 1 -4.75 28.97 7.28
CA SER A 1 -4.11 28.25 6.18
C SER A 1 -4.45 26.78 6.31
N ALA A 2 -4.81 26.14 5.20
CA ALA A 2 -5.09 24.70 5.21
C ALA A 2 -3.80 23.89 5.43
N VAL A 3 -3.90 22.76 6.13
CA VAL A 3 -2.78 21.84 6.31
C VAL A 3 -2.51 21.13 4.99
N THR A 4 -1.28 21.12 4.52
CA THR A 4 -0.87 20.49 3.26
C THR A 4 0.06 19.29 3.45
N ASP A 5 0.66 19.14 4.63
CA ASP A 5 1.60 18.09 4.97
C ASP A 5 1.28 17.52 6.37
N MET A 6 1.13 16.19 6.43
CA MET A 6 0.87 15.44 7.66
C MET A 6 1.89 14.33 7.88
N GLN A 7 3.10 14.51 7.31
CA GLN A 7 4.16 13.52 7.47
C GLN A 7 4.49 13.30 8.95
N TYR A 8 4.68 12.04 9.34
CA TYR A 8 5.08 11.60 10.69
C TYR A 8 4.17 12.03 11.84
N LEU A 9 2.95 12.59 11.59
CA LEU A 9 2.12 13.24 12.62
C LEU A 9 1.84 12.34 13.84
N PHE A 10 1.61 11.06 13.65
CA PHE A 10 1.39 10.08 14.72
C PHE A 10 2.47 8.99 14.78
N ASN A 11 3.64 9.24 14.17
CA ASN A 11 4.73 8.27 14.19
C ASN A 11 5.11 7.90 15.63
N GLY A 12 5.14 6.59 15.92
CA GLY A 12 5.47 6.07 17.26
C GLY A 12 4.39 6.27 18.31
N CYS A 13 3.23 6.82 17.97
CA CYS A 13 2.12 7.01 18.91
C CYS A 13 1.37 5.69 19.13
N THR A 14 2.00 4.73 19.84
CA THR A 14 1.51 3.35 19.98
C THR A 14 0.11 3.23 20.60
N ALA A 15 -0.26 4.14 21.48
CA ALA A 15 -1.56 4.15 22.16
C ALA A 15 -2.62 5.04 21.47
N PHE A 16 -2.25 5.74 20.41
CA PHE A 16 -3.16 6.67 19.77
C PHE A 16 -4.34 5.93 19.12
N ASN A 17 -5.56 6.30 19.53
CA ASN A 17 -6.81 5.86 18.94
C ASN A 17 -7.88 6.97 19.03
N GLY A 18 -7.47 8.22 18.93
CA GLY A 18 -8.36 9.39 18.90
C GLY A 18 -9.26 9.41 17.66
N ASN A 19 -10.46 9.97 17.79
CA ASN A 19 -11.34 10.13 16.63
C ASN A 19 -10.91 11.36 15.82
N ILE A 20 -10.42 11.10 14.62
CA ILE A 20 -9.96 12.09 13.64
C ILE A 20 -10.75 12.01 12.33
N SER A 21 -11.88 11.29 12.31
CA SER A 21 -12.69 11.08 11.10
C SER A 21 -13.19 12.38 10.46
N ASN A 22 -13.40 13.42 11.28
CA ASN A 22 -13.92 14.72 10.81
C ASN A 22 -12.81 15.72 10.42
N TRP A 23 -11.57 15.28 10.35
CA TRP A 23 -10.51 16.17 9.90
C TRP A 23 -10.67 16.54 8.42
N ASP A 24 -10.53 17.82 8.11
CA ASP A 24 -10.43 18.26 6.72
C ASP A 24 -8.99 18.05 6.22
N VAL A 25 -8.80 17.01 5.42
CA VAL A 25 -7.52 16.66 4.79
C VAL A 25 -7.49 17.01 3.30
N SER A 26 -8.51 17.74 2.80
CA SER A 26 -8.69 18.01 1.36
C SER A 26 -7.56 18.80 0.70
N SER A 27 -6.73 19.47 1.49
CA SER A 27 -5.54 20.20 1.01
C SER A 27 -4.23 19.42 1.18
N VAL A 28 -4.27 18.25 1.82
CA VAL A 28 -3.07 17.47 2.11
C VAL A 28 -2.54 16.81 0.84
N THR A 29 -1.24 16.93 0.63
CA THR A 29 -0.53 16.34 -0.52
C THR A 29 0.37 15.18 -0.12
N SER A 30 0.78 15.10 1.15
CA SER A 30 1.65 14.04 1.68
C SER A 30 1.21 13.60 3.07
N MET A 31 1.15 12.27 3.26
CA MET A 31 0.88 11.61 4.54
C MET A 31 1.95 10.55 4.85
N GLN A 32 3.20 10.80 4.43
CA GLN A 32 4.28 9.82 4.58
C GLN A 32 4.49 9.50 6.06
N TYR A 33 4.58 8.20 6.36
CA TYR A 33 4.84 7.66 7.71
C TYR A 33 3.90 8.18 8.82
N MET A 34 2.68 8.64 8.43
CA MET A 34 1.77 9.29 9.38
C MET A 34 1.41 8.40 10.57
N PHE A 35 1.22 7.11 10.36
CA PHE A 35 0.92 6.12 11.41
C PHE A 35 1.99 5.04 11.52
N GLN A 36 3.22 5.37 11.18
CA GLN A 36 4.34 4.45 11.39
C GLN A 36 4.44 4.06 12.86
N SER A 37 4.69 2.78 13.14
CA SER A 37 4.86 2.22 14.49
C SER A 37 3.70 2.54 15.44
N THR A 38 2.48 2.67 14.90
CA THR A 38 1.26 2.76 15.71
C THR A 38 0.69 1.36 15.93
N SER A 39 0.06 1.13 17.10
CA SER A 39 -0.44 -0.22 17.41
C SER A 39 -1.94 -0.27 17.72
N SER A 40 -2.56 0.87 17.99
CA SER A 40 -3.94 0.91 18.50
C SER A 40 -4.93 1.61 17.58
N PHE A 41 -4.48 2.21 16.48
CA PHE A 41 -5.35 3.03 15.65
C PHE A 41 -6.26 2.16 14.76
N THR A 42 -7.56 2.18 15.05
CA THR A 42 -8.58 1.37 14.35
C THR A 42 -9.78 2.22 13.89
N ARG A 43 -9.66 3.55 13.95
CA ARG A 43 -10.76 4.45 13.62
C ARG A 43 -11.09 4.45 12.13
N ASP A 44 -12.34 4.77 11.86
CA ASP A 44 -12.83 4.95 10.50
C ASP A 44 -12.35 6.30 9.96
N ILE A 45 -11.55 6.26 8.91
CA ILE A 45 -11.04 7.42 8.17
C ILE A 45 -11.43 7.37 6.68
N ASN A 46 -12.44 6.55 6.34
CA ASN A 46 -12.96 6.44 4.98
C ASN A 46 -13.49 7.76 4.40
N SER A 47 -13.91 8.70 5.28
CA SER A 47 -14.43 10.00 4.87
C SER A 47 -13.36 11.00 4.44
N TRP A 48 -12.09 10.69 4.62
CA TRP A 48 -11.02 11.60 4.23
C TRP A 48 -10.96 11.82 2.72
N ASN A 49 -10.92 13.08 2.30
CA ASN A 49 -10.75 13.44 0.90
C ASN A 49 -9.28 13.32 0.51
N MET A 50 -8.93 12.24 -0.19
CA MET A 50 -7.56 11.88 -0.56
C MET A 50 -7.13 12.41 -1.94
N GLN A 51 -8.00 13.13 -2.67
CA GLN A 51 -7.80 13.51 -4.08
C GLN A 51 -6.53 14.32 -4.37
N ARG A 52 -5.90 14.91 -3.38
CA ARG A 52 -4.63 15.66 -3.55
C ARG A 52 -3.41 14.93 -3.01
N VAL A 53 -3.60 13.78 -2.37
CA VAL A 53 -2.50 13.02 -1.80
C VAL A 53 -1.73 12.30 -2.90
N THR A 54 -0.48 12.68 -3.07
CA THR A 54 0.41 12.10 -4.09
C THR A 54 1.39 11.09 -3.53
N SER A 55 1.58 11.05 -2.20
CA SER A 55 2.46 10.11 -1.53
C SER A 55 1.86 9.58 -0.23
N LEU A 56 1.79 8.25 -0.15
CA LEU A 56 1.43 7.47 1.02
C LEU A 56 2.61 6.61 1.50
N LEU A 57 3.85 7.01 1.19
CA LEU A 57 5.07 6.27 1.58
C LEU A 57 5.02 5.90 3.06
N GLY A 58 5.05 4.61 3.38
CA GLY A 58 5.13 4.10 4.75
C GLY A 58 3.96 4.49 5.66
N PHE A 59 2.77 4.81 5.13
CA PHE A 59 1.64 5.32 5.93
C PHE A 59 1.32 4.46 7.15
N LEU A 60 1.31 3.12 7.01
CA LEU A 60 1.15 2.14 8.10
C LEU A 60 2.41 1.29 8.32
N TYR A 61 3.60 1.85 8.04
CA TYR A 61 4.85 1.11 8.20
C TYR A 61 5.05 0.64 9.64
N ASP A 62 5.39 -0.65 9.81
CA ASP A 62 5.66 -1.27 11.12
C ASP A 62 4.51 -1.06 12.13
N SER A 63 3.29 -1.36 11.70
CA SER A 63 2.08 -1.03 12.47
C SER A 63 1.19 -2.25 12.69
N TYR A 64 0.58 -2.33 13.86
CA TYR A 64 -0.52 -3.26 14.16
C TYR A 64 -1.90 -2.62 13.96
N SER A 65 -1.95 -1.40 13.47
CA SER A 65 -3.19 -0.66 13.23
C SER A 65 -3.94 -1.19 12.02
N ASN A 66 -5.27 -1.19 12.09
CA ASN A 66 -6.15 -1.59 10.99
C ASN A 66 -7.30 -0.57 10.81
N PRO A 67 -6.98 0.68 10.41
CA PRO A 67 -8.01 1.70 10.18
C PRO A 67 -8.87 1.37 8.96
N LYS A 68 -10.13 1.78 8.95
CA LYS A 68 -10.96 1.72 7.76
C LYS A 68 -10.54 2.82 6.79
N LEU A 69 -10.07 2.41 5.61
CA LEU A 69 -9.60 3.29 4.54
C LEU A 69 -9.96 2.78 3.14
N SER A 70 -10.80 1.75 3.06
CA SER A 70 -11.13 1.12 1.80
C SER A 70 -11.74 2.08 0.76
N ASN A 71 -12.52 3.10 1.19
CA ASN A 71 -13.17 4.04 0.28
C ASN A 71 -12.28 5.22 -0.17
N TRP A 72 -11.00 5.18 0.12
CA TRP A 72 -10.10 6.27 -0.31
C TRP A 72 -9.99 6.36 -1.84
N ASP A 73 -10.05 7.57 -2.35
CA ASP A 73 -9.67 7.90 -3.72
C ASP A 73 -8.15 8.10 -3.78
N VAL A 74 -7.43 7.08 -4.22
CA VAL A 74 -5.97 7.10 -4.35
C VAL A 74 -5.50 7.33 -5.78
N SER A 75 -6.41 7.76 -6.68
CA SER A 75 -6.15 7.92 -8.12
C SER A 75 -5.02 8.92 -8.45
N GLN A 76 -4.66 9.80 -7.53
CA GLN A 76 -3.53 10.73 -7.69
C GLN A 76 -2.24 10.28 -6.99
N THR A 77 -2.30 9.15 -6.25
CA THR A 77 -1.15 8.67 -5.49
C THR A 77 -0.14 7.99 -6.39
N ARG A 78 1.07 8.52 -6.42
CA ARG A 78 2.19 8.01 -7.26
C ARG A 78 3.16 7.15 -6.48
N ASN A 79 3.41 7.49 -5.22
CA ASN A 79 4.32 6.77 -4.36
C ASN A 79 3.55 5.99 -3.30
N MET A 80 3.52 4.66 -3.48
CA MET A 80 2.88 3.71 -2.56
C MET A 80 3.92 2.79 -1.89
N ASN A 81 5.21 3.18 -1.94
CA ASN A 81 6.26 2.37 -1.32
C ASN A 81 5.99 2.19 0.18
N GLN A 82 6.23 0.99 0.69
CA GLN A 82 6.10 0.68 2.11
C GLN A 82 4.74 1.02 2.75
N LEU A 83 3.68 1.28 1.93
CA LEU A 83 2.38 1.74 2.41
C LEU A 83 1.84 0.88 3.55
N PHE A 84 1.95 -0.44 3.43
CA PHE A 84 1.54 -1.46 4.39
C PHE A 84 2.70 -2.40 4.77
N ASP A 85 3.93 -1.91 4.69
CA ASP A 85 5.12 -2.70 5.02
C ASP A 85 5.16 -2.97 6.53
N HIS A 86 5.22 -4.26 6.93
CA HIS A 86 5.07 -4.69 8.32
C HIS A 86 3.74 -4.23 8.97
N ALA A 87 2.69 -4.06 8.16
CA ALA A 87 1.34 -3.78 8.66
C ALA A 87 0.65 -5.10 9.05
N TYR A 88 1.06 -5.67 10.17
CA TYR A 88 0.76 -7.05 10.59
C TYR A 88 -0.73 -7.37 10.70
N SER A 89 -1.56 -6.39 11.05
CA SER A 89 -3.00 -6.57 11.23
C SER A 89 -3.85 -5.96 10.11
N PHE A 90 -3.21 -5.38 9.08
CA PHE A 90 -3.96 -4.75 7.99
C PHE A 90 -4.73 -5.79 7.18
N ASP A 91 -6.06 -5.66 7.19
CA ASP A 91 -7.01 -6.58 6.54
C ASP A 91 -8.20 -5.82 5.96
N GLN A 92 -7.95 -4.77 5.19
CA GLN A 92 -9.02 -4.03 4.50
C GLN A 92 -9.06 -4.40 3.02
N ASN A 93 -10.27 -4.57 2.49
CA ASN A 93 -10.46 -4.79 1.06
C ASN A 93 -10.21 -3.48 0.29
N ILE A 94 -9.12 -3.45 -0.46
CA ILE A 94 -8.69 -2.34 -1.30
C ILE A 94 -8.63 -2.73 -2.80
N SER A 95 -9.28 -3.83 -3.18
CA SER A 95 -9.28 -4.35 -4.54
C SER A 95 -9.81 -3.37 -5.59
N HIS A 96 -10.64 -2.43 -5.17
CA HIS A 96 -11.29 -1.43 -6.04
C HIS A 96 -10.56 -0.09 -6.08
N TRP A 97 -9.42 0.05 -5.42
CA TRP A 97 -8.62 1.27 -5.53
C TRP A 97 -8.15 1.53 -6.96
N ASP A 98 -8.27 2.75 -7.42
CA ASP A 98 -7.63 3.20 -8.66
C ASP A 98 -6.16 3.53 -8.39
N VAL A 99 -5.28 2.60 -8.75
CA VAL A 99 -3.83 2.74 -8.59
C VAL A 99 -3.12 3.14 -9.88
N SER A 100 -3.87 3.55 -10.91
CA SER A 100 -3.35 3.83 -12.26
C SER A 100 -2.29 4.95 -12.33
N SER A 101 -2.19 5.79 -11.31
CA SER A 101 -1.12 6.79 -11.19
C SER A 101 0.15 6.29 -10.52
N ALA A 102 0.12 5.12 -9.87
CA ALA A 102 1.26 4.61 -9.12
C ALA A 102 2.44 4.28 -10.02
N THR A 103 3.63 4.70 -9.59
CA THR A 103 4.88 4.45 -10.32
C THR A 103 5.81 3.53 -9.55
N SER A 104 5.66 3.43 -8.24
CA SER A 104 6.43 2.52 -7.39
C SER A 104 5.57 1.96 -6.27
N MET A 105 5.70 0.63 -6.07
CA MET A 105 5.02 -0.16 -5.04
C MET A 105 6.01 -1.03 -4.27
N SER A 106 7.29 -0.62 -4.20
CA SER A 106 8.32 -1.38 -3.48
C SER A 106 7.93 -1.59 -2.03
N TYR A 107 8.07 -2.82 -1.54
CA TYR A 107 7.75 -3.21 -0.15
C TYR A 107 6.30 -2.98 0.28
N MET A 108 5.34 -2.71 -0.65
CA MET A 108 4.00 -2.24 -0.29
C MET A 108 3.27 -3.15 0.70
N PHE A 109 3.43 -4.47 0.59
CA PHE A 109 2.82 -5.47 1.46
C PHE A 109 3.87 -6.40 2.10
N ARG A 110 5.12 -5.94 2.24
CA ARG A 110 6.15 -6.75 2.89
C ARG A 110 5.74 -7.06 4.34
N ASN A 111 5.73 -8.36 4.71
CA ASN A 111 5.29 -8.82 6.03
C ASN A 111 3.89 -8.31 6.46
N ALA A 112 2.99 -8.10 5.49
CA ALA A 112 1.57 -7.82 5.76
C ALA A 112 0.84 -9.15 6.03
N ASP A 113 0.96 -9.65 7.25
CA ASP A 113 0.61 -11.03 7.62
C ASP A 113 -0.88 -11.37 7.52
N SER A 114 -1.76 -10.36 7.52
CA SER A 114 -3.22 -10.54 7.48
C SER A 114 -3.82 -10.26 6.11
N PHE A 115 -3.06 -9.70 5.16
CA PHE A 115 -3.60 -9.25 3.89
C PHE A 115 -3.70 -10.38 2.86
N ASN A 116 -4.92 -10.63 2.33
CA ASN A 116 -5.15 -11.68 1.32
C ASN A 116 -6.38 -11.37 0.42
N TYR A 117 -6.38 -10.24 -0.28
CA TYR A 117 -7.44 -9.90 -1.24
C TYR A 117 -6.97 -10.00 -2.69
N ASP A 118 -7.92 -10.27 -3.62
CA ASP A 118 -7.66 -10.22 -5.06
C ASP A 118 -7.37 -8.76 -5.48
N LEU A 119 -6.33 -8.58 -6.26
CA LEU A 119 -5.89 -7.27 -6.77
C LEU A 119 -5.88 -7.21 -8.30
N ASP A 120 -6.54 -8.14 -8.97
CA ASP A 120 -6.58 -8.23 -10.44
C ASP A 120 -7.14 -6.96 -11.12
N ALA A 121 -8.00 -6.20 -10.40
CA ALA A 121 -8.57 -4.96 -10.95
C ALA A 121 -7.60 -3.77 -10.97
N TRP A 122 -6.43 -3.90 -10.35
CA TRP A 122 -5.46 -2.81 -10.33
C TRP A 122 -4.79 -2.58 -11.68
N ASP A 123 -4.80 -1.35 -12.16
CA ASP A 123 -4.00 -0.93 -13.32
C ASP A 123 -2.56 -0.63 -12.87
N THR A 124 -1.66 -1.56 -13.16
CA THR A 124 -0.23 -1.47 -12.82
C THR A 124 0.64 -0.97 -13.97
N SER A 125 0.03 -0.56 -15.08
CA SER A 125 0.71 -0.22 -16.34
C SER A 125 1.74 0.92 -16.25
N ARG A 126 1.77 1.67 -15.14
CA ARG A 126 2.76 2.73 -14.87
C ARG A 126 3.81 2.34 -13.85
N VAL A 127 3.68 1.21 -13.18
CA VAL A 127 4.61 0.77 -12.15
C VAL A 127 5.93 0.34 -12.78
N THR A 128 7.03 0.83 -12.20
CA THR A 128 8.39 0.50 -12.65
C THR A 128 9.18 -0.29 -11.60
N ASP A 129 8.73 -0.28 -10.35
CA ASP A 129 9.43 -0.92 -9.23
C ASP A 129 8.43 -1.64 -8.31
N MET A 130 8.61 -2.97 -8.20
CA MET A 130 7.83 -3.88 -7.33
C MET A 130 8.75 -4.67 -6.39
N TYR A 131 9.95 -4.13 -6.09
CA TYR A 131 10.93 -4.80 -5.23
C TYR A 131 10.32 -5.21 -3.89
N SER A 132 10.45 -6.48 -3.53
CA SER A 132 9.97 -7.04 -2.26
C SER A 132 8.48 -6.78 -1.95
N MET A 133 7.63 -6.56 -2.96
CA MET A 133 6.25 -6.09 -2.75
C MET A 133 5.44 -6.99 -1.83
N PHE A 134 5.57 -8.31 -1.92
CA PHE A 134 4.88 -9.29 -1.08
C PHE A 134 5.85 -10.15 -0.25
N ASN A 135 7.12 -9.73 -0.12
CA ASN A 135 8.11 -10.50 0.64
C ASN A 135 7.63 -10.73 2.08
N GLY A 136 7.53 -11.98 2.51
CA GLY A 136 7.06 -12.34 3.84
C GLY A 136 5.55 -12.22 4.07
N ALA A 137 4.76 -11.85 3.06
CA ALA A 137 3.29 -11.87 3.15
C ALA A 137 2.79 -13.34 3.09
N ASN A 138 2.92 -14.05 4.19
CA ASN A 138 2.86 -15.51 4.26
C ASN A 138 1.54 -16.11 3.77
N ILE A 139 0.40 -15.42 3.98
CA ILE A 139 -0.93 -15.93 3.60
C ILE A 139 -1.41 -15.38 2.25
N PHE A 140 -0.67 -14.43 1.65
CA PHE A 140 -1.11 -13.80 0.41
C PHE A 140 -1.19 -14.81 -0.74
N ASN A 141 -2.38 -14.95 -1.30
CA ASN A 141 -2.67 -15.74 -2.49
C ASN A 141 -3.75 -15.05 -3.36
N GLY A 142 -3.84 -13.72 -3.30
CA GLY A 142 -4.75 -12.92 -4.11
C GLY A 142 -4.40 -12.97 -5.60
N LYS A 143 -5.42 -12.84 -6.46
CA LYS A 143 -5.23 -12.81 -7.90
C LYS A 143 -4.55 -11.51 -8.32
N ILE A 144 -3.52 -11.65 -9.16
CA ILE A 144 -2.72 -10.57 -9.74
C ILE A 144 -2.28 -10.91 -11.18
N GLY A 145 -2.87 -11.95 -11.79
CA GLY A 145 -2.44 -12.46 -13.09
C GLY A 145 -2.67 -11.49 -14.25
N SER A 146 -3.64 -10.58 -14.11
CA SER A 146 -3.99 -9.56 -15.11
C SER A 146 -3.09 -8.32 -15.11
N TRP A 147 -2.17 -8.20 -14.14
CA TRP A 147 -1.32 -7.01 -14.05
C TRP A 147 -0.45 -6.78 -15.29
N ASP A 148 -0.43 -5.55 -15.77
CA ASP A 148 0.56 -5.12 -16.77
C ASP A 148 1.87 -4.78 -16.08
N VAL A 149 2.85 -5.66 -16.22
CA VAL A 149 4.20 -5.50 -15.63
C VAL A 149 5.25 -5.13 -16.68
N SER A 150 4.84 -4.80 -17.91
CA SER A 150 5.72 -4.54 -19.03
C SER A 150 6.67 -3.34 -18.86
N LYS A 151 6.44 -2.49 -17.84
CA LYS A 151 7.34 -1.39 -17.49
C LYS A 151 8.16 -1.65 -16.23
N VAL A 152 7.92 -2.75 -15.53
CA VAL A 152 8.65 -3.06 -14.30
C VAL A 152 10.09 -3.45 -14.64
N THR A 153 11.03 -2.83 -13.92
CA THR A 153 12.46 -3.11 -14.09
C THR A 153 13.06 -3.86 -12.90
N ASN A 154 12.37 -3.83 -11.75
CA ASN A 154 12.83 -4.43 -10.52
C ASN A 154 11.71 -5.22 -9.84
N MET A 155 11.88 -6.55 -9.74
CA MET A 155 11.01 -7.50 -9.04
C MET A 155 11.79 -8.34 -8.01
N GLY A 156 13.00 -7.88 -7.63
CA GLY A 156 13.83 -8.63 -6.69
C GLY A 156 13.06 -8.92 -5.39
N TYR A 157 13.13 -10.17 -4.94
CA TYR A 157 12.47 -10.66 -3.72
C TYR A 157 10.95 -10.50 -3.65
N MET A 158 10.26 -10.21 -4.78
CA MET A 158 8.82 -9.87 -4.79
C MET A 158 7.96 -10.89 -4.02
N PHE A 159 8.24 -12.18 -4.16
CA PHE A 159 7.50 -13.27 -3.50
C PHE A 159 8.37 -14.08 -2.53
N ARG A 160 9.51 -13.54 -2.09
CA ARG A 160 10.34 -14.24 -1.12
C ARG A 160 9.54 -14.50 0.16
N GLN A 161 9.51 -15.77 0.63
CA GLN A 161 8.77 -16.16 1.84
C GLN A 161 7.25 -15.90 1.77
N THR A 162 6.65 -15.78 0.57
CA THR A 162 5.20 -15.69 0.37
C THR A 162 4.65 -17.12 0.17
N SER A 163 4.60 -17.89 1.23
CA SER A 163 4.46 -19.36 1.17
C SER A 163 3.12 -19.87 0.63
N ALA A 164 2.06 -19.06 0.71
CA ALA A 164 0.74 -19.41 0.19
C ALA A 164 0.56 -19.09 -1.29
N PHE A 165 1.44 -18.25 -1.90
CA PHE A 165 1.23 -17.74 -3.24
C PHE A 165 1.32 -18.83 -4.31
N ASN A 166 0.23 -19.04 -5.07
CA ASN A 166 0.15 -20.01 -6.15
C ASN A 166 -0.79 -19.51 -7.28
N GLN A 167 -0.75 -18.22 -7.62
CA GLN A 167 -1.58 -17.68 -8.71
C GLN A 167 -0.87 -17.76 -10.07
N PRO A 168 -1.63 -17.90 -11.18
CA PRO A 168 -1.06 -17.94 -12.51
C PRO A 168 -0.56 -16.55 -12.92
N ILE A 169 0.76 -16.42 -13.07
CA ILE A 169 1.45 -15.20 -13.52
C ILE A 169 2.26 -15.44 -14.82
N GLY A 170 2.04 -16.55 -15.50
CA GLY A 170 2.80 -16.94 -16.69
C GLY A 170 2.60 -16.04 -17.91
N GLN A 171 1.63 -15.11 -17.87
CA GLN A 171 1.37 -14.15 -18.96
C GLN A 171 2.08 -12.81 -18.77
N TRP A 172 2.80 -12.62 -17.66
CA TRP A 172 3.51 -11.37 -17.40
C TRP A 172 4.64 -11.15 -18.41
N ASP A 173 4.67 -9.96 -19.03
CA ASP A 173 5.81 -9.53 -19.85
C ASP A 173 6.93 -9.00 -18.94
N VAL A 174 7.89 -9.84 -18.66
CA VAL A 174 9.04 -9.52 -17.80
C VAL A 174 10.29 -9.11 -18.60
N SER A 175 10.13 -8.77 -19.87
CA SER A 175 11.24 -8.47 -20.77
C SER A 175 12.14 -7.29 -20.35
N LYS A 176 11.60 -6.39 -19.51
CA LYS A 176 12.35 -5.25 -18.97
C LYS A 176 12.88 -5.45 -17.56
N VAL A 177 12.54 -6.56 -16.93
CA VAL A 177 13.00 -6.84 -15.55
C VAL A 177 14.49 -7.16 -15.57
N THR A 178 15.25 -6.42 -14.76
CA THR A 178 16.70 -6.60 -14.62
C THR A 178 17.11 -7.22 -13.28
N ASP A 179 16.19 -7.25 -12.32
CA ASP A 179 16.39 -7.89 -11.02
C ASP A 179 15.18 -8.77 -10.67
N MET A 180 15.41 -10.05 -10.48
CA MET A 180 14.44 -11.11 -10.14
C MET A 180 14.96 -12.04 -9.03
N GLN A 181 15.84 -11.60 -8.16
CA GLN A 181 16.43 -12.44 -7.11
C GLN A 181 15.39 -13.09 -6.19
#